data_a9a0ff6d46c64e111ed7d6c843cd38f0
#
_entry.id   a9a0ff6d46c64e111ed7d6c843cd38f0
#
_cell.length_a   1.000
_cell.length_b   1.000
_cell.length_c   1.000
_cell.angle_alpha   90.00
_cell.angle_beta   90.00
_cell.angle_gamma   90.00
#
_symmetry.space_group_name_H-M   'P 1'
#
loop_
_entity.id
_entity.type
_entity.pdbx_description
1 polymer ?
#
loop_
_entity_poly.entity_id
_entity_poly.type
_entity_poly.pdbx_seq_one_letter_code
_entity_poly.pdbx_strand_id
1 'polypeptide(L)'
;MSISAYHRRQEAAENPRELERRAFSVVIGKLLDAKIAGGRPLIDACYLNYQLWSTLQADLALPNNALPVELKARLISLALWVQRYSFDVMHGNASPDPLIAVNKNILEGLNARQGGGSGSVPARQ
;
A
#
# COMPACT_ATOMS: atom_id res chain seq x y z
N MET A 1 -17.13 12.66 20.53
CA MET A 1 -16.36 11.54 20.09
C MET A 1 -16.49 10.39 21.06
N SER A 2 -16.63 9.19 20.58
CA SER A 2 -16.80 8.05 21.43
C SER A 2 -15.47 7.54 21.95
N ILE A 3 -15.52 6.87 23.05
CA ILE A 3 -14.36 6.23 23.64
C ILE A 3 -13.81 5.17 22.69
N SER A 4 -14.66 4.44 21.98
CA SER A 4 -14.20 3.45 21.06
C SER A 4 -13.44 4.07 19.89
N ALA A 5 -13.87 5.21 19.40
CA ALA A 5 -13.13 5.89 18.34
C ALA A 5 -11.77 6.36 18.82
N TYR A 6 -11.70 6.81 20.06
CA TYR A 6 -10.44 7.24 20.63
C TYR A 6 -9.48 6.05 20.77
N HIS A 7 -9.96 4.93 21.25
CA HIS A 7 -9.13 3.73 21.40
C HIS A 7 -8.66 3.23 20.05
N ARG A 8 -9.48 3.25 19.04
CA ARG A 8 -9.08 2.83 17.70
C ARG A 8 -7.98 3.74 17.15
N ARG A 9 -8.07 5.01 17.41
CA ARG A 9 -7.07 5.96 16.98
C ARG A 9 -5.74 5.73 17.69
N GLN A 10 -5.79 5.43 18.98
CA GLN A 10 -4.59 5.12 19.73
C GLN A 10 -3.96 3.84 19.24
N GLU A 11 -4.75 2.84 18.96
CA GLU A 11 -4.23 1.57 18.46
C GLU A 11 -3.56 1.77 17.11
N ALA A 12 -4.17 2.56 16.24
CA ALA A 12 -3.56 2.84 14.95
C ALA A 12 -2.25 3.57 15.10
N ALA A 13 -2.17 4.49 16.03
CA ALA A 13 -0.93 5.20 16.29
C ALA A 13 0.14 4.28 16.85
N GLU A 14 -0.26 3.31 17.66
CA GLU A 14 0.69 2.37 18.26
C GLU A 14 1.11 1.30 17.29
N ASN A 15 0.33 1.05 16.24
CA ASN A 15 0.58 -0.04 15.33
C ASN A 15 0.39 0.38 13.88
N PRO A 16 1.20 1.32 13.42
CA PRO A 16 1.03 1.84 12.07
C PRO A 16 1.26 0.79 10.98
N ARG A 17 2.11 -0.19 11.24
CA ARG A 17 2.36 -1.23 10.24
C ARG A 17 1.14 -2.11 10.05
N GLU A 18 0.41 -2.37 11.12
CA GLU A 18 -0.82 -3.11 11.02
C GLU A 18 -1.88 -2.36 10.21
N LEU A 19 -1.98 -1.06 10.41
CA LEU A 19 -2.89 -0.23 9.66
C LEU A 19 -2.54 -0.22 8.18
N GLU A 20 -1.26 -0.10 7.86
CA GLU A 20 -0.79 -0.15 6.48
C GLU A 20 -1.10 -1.50 5.84
N ARG A 21 -0.86 -2.56 6.58
CA ARG A 21 -1.10 -3.91 6.08
C ARG A 21 -2.58 -4.09 5.72
N ARG A 22 -3.47 -3.61 6.57
CA ARG A 22 -4.90 -3.68 6.30
C ARG A 22 -5.29 -2.87 5.08
N ALA A 23 -4.73 -1.69 4.94
CA ALA A 23 -5.03 -0.84 3.80
C ALA A 23 -4.62 -1.51 2.50
N PHE A 24 -3.42 -2.10 2.46
CA PHE A 24 -2.97 -2.82 1.27
C PHE A 24 -3.86 -4.02 0.97
N SER A 25 -4.25 -4.78 1.99
CA SER A 25 -5.13 -5.93 1.80
C SER A 25 -6.47 -5.52 1.20
N VAL A 26 -7.05 -4.46 1.70
CA VAL A 26 -8.33 -3.98 1.22
C VAL A 26 -8.23 -3.55 -0.24
N VAL A 27 -7.21 -2.79 -0.58
CA VAL A 27 -7.05 -2.29 -1.94
C VAL A 27 -6.76 -3.42 -2.92
N ILE A 28 -5.95 -4.41 -2.52
CA ILE A 28 -5.70 -5.58 -3.35
C ILE A 28 -7.03 -6.30 -3.66
N GLY A 29 -7.85 -6.51 -2.65
CA GLY A 29 -9.15 -7.17 -2.85
C GLY A 29 -10.04 -6.41 -3.80
N LYS A 30 -10.08 -5.09 -3.67
CA LYS A 30 -10.88 -4.25 -4.56
C LYS A 30 -10.36 -4.29 -6.00
N LEU A 31 -9.05 -4.28 -6.18
CA LEU A 31 -8.46 -4.37 -7.52
C LEU A 31 -8.76 -5.73 -8.16
N LEU A 32 -8.68 -6.80 -7.38
CA LEU A 32 -8.96 -8.14 -7.90
C LEU A 32 -10.42 -8.27 -8.34
N ASP A 33 -11.35 -7.78 -7.53
CA ASP A 33 -12.77 -7.81 -7.88
C ASP A 33 -13.05 -6.93 -9.09
N ALA A 34 -12.47 -5.75 -9.11
CA ALA A 34 -12.70 -4.76 -10.15
C ALA A 34 -12.08 -5.16 -11.47
N LYS A 35 -10.99 -5.94 -11.42
CA LYS A 35 -10.36 -6.44 -12.63
C LYS A 35 -11.37 -7.25 -13.48
N ILE A 36 -12.21 -8.01 -12.81
CA ILE A 36 -13.21 -8.80 -13.50
C ILE A 36 -14.37 -7.92 -13.97
N ALA A 37 -14.82 -7.02 -13.13
CA ALA A 37 -15.96 -6.17 -13.45
C ALA A 37 -15.66 -5.12 -14.52
N GLY A 38 -14.46 -4.58 -14.49
CA GLY A 38 -14.09 -3.48 -15.41
C GLY A 38 -14.85 -2.21 -15.12
N GLY A 39 -14.82 -1.29 -16.02
CA GLY A 39 -15.64 -0.07 -15.98
C GLY A 39 -15.47 0.75 -14.73
N ARG A 40 -16.55 1.25 -14.19
CA ARG A 40 -16.52 2.13 -13.04
C ARG A 40 -15.91 1.49 -11.80
N PRO A 41 -16.21 0.23 -11.48
CA PRO A 41 -15.54 -0.40 -10.34
C PRO A 41 -14.02 -0.40 -10.46
N LEU A 42 -13.49 -0.58 -11.66
CA LEU A 42 -12.04 -0.55 -11.88
C LEU A 42 -11.48 0.85 -11.68
N ILE A 43 -12.18 1.86 -12.18
CA ILE A 43 -11.77 3.25 -11.97
C ILE A 43 -11.73 3.56 -10.48
N ASP A 44 -12.76 3.18 -9.75
CA ASP A 44 -12.84 3.45 -8.31
C ASP A 44 -11.73 2.73 -7.55
N ALA A 45 -11.45 1.48 -7.90
CA ALA A 45 -10.38 0.72 -7.24
C ALA A 45 -9.02 1.34 -7.51
N CYS A 46 -8.78 1.76 -8.74
CA CYS A 46 -7.52 2.43 -9.09
C CYS A 46 -7.36 3.76 -8.39
N TYR A 47 -8.45 4.49 -8.20
CA TYR A 47 -8.39 5.74 -7.47
C TYR A 47 -8.07 5.51 -6.00
N LEU A 48 -8.63 4.48 -5.38
CA LEU A 48 -8.25 4.09 -4.03
C LEU A 48 -6.78 3.73 -3.95
N ASN A 49 -6.28 3.00 -4.94
CA ASN A 49 -4.86 2.64 -5.00
C ASN A 49 -4.00 3.89 -5.10
N TYR A 50 -4.40 4.81 -5.93
CA TYR A 50 -3.70 6.10 -6.07
C TYR A 50 -3.64 6.83 -4.73
N GLN A 51 -4.75 6.89 -4.01
CA GLN A 51 -4.80 7.55 -2.72
C GLN A 51 -3.91 6.86 -1.69
N LEU A 52 -3.92 5.53 -1.66
CA LEU A 52 -3.08 4.76 -0.75
C LEU A 52 -1.60 5.10 -0.96
N TRP A 53 -1.16 5.09 -2.21
CA TRP A 53 0.24 5.35 -2.52
C TRP A 53 0.62 6.81 -2.36
N SER A 54 -0.32 7.74 -2.58
CA SER A 54 -0.08 9.16 -2.29
C SER A 54 0.14 9.39 -0.81
N THR A 55 -0.65 8.75 0.02
CA THR A 55 -0.51 8.85 1.46
C THR A 55 0.82 8.25 1.92
N LEU A 56 1.17 7.10 1.38
CA LEU A 56 2.44 6.46 1.71
C LEU A 56 3.62 7.36 1.30
N GLN A 57 3.54 7.94 0.12
CA GLN A 57 4.60 8.84 -0.36
C GLN A 57 4.77 10.04 0.57
N ALA A 58 3.67 10.62 1.00
CA ALA A 58 3.73 11.76 1.92
C ALA A 58 4.39 11.37 3.24
N ASP A 59 4.06 10.20 3.75
CA ASP A 59 4.66 9.70 4.99
C ASP A 59 6.16 9.46 4.83
N LEU A 60 6.57 8.90 3.71
CA LEU A 60 7.98 8.64 3.44
C LEU A 60 8.80 9.93 3.37
N ALA A 61 8.17 11.02 2.98
CA ALA A 61 8.85 12.31 2.86
C ALA A 61 8.98 13.05 4.19
N LEU A 62 8.32 12.58 5.24
CA LEU A 62 8.40 13.26 6.52
C LEU A 62 9.77 13.09 7.15
N PRO A 63 10.28 14.11 7.80
CA PRO A 63 11.62 14.04 8.40
C PRO A 63 11.76 12.97 9.46
N ASN A 64 10.66 12.64 10.14
CA ASN A 64 10.69 11.65 11.21
C ASN A 64 10.45 10.23 10.72
N ASN A 65 10.36 10.02 9.42
CA ASN A 65 10.24 8.68 8.90
C ASN A 65 11.58 7.96 9.07
N ALA A 66 11.56 6.84 9.77
CA ALA A 66 12.79 6.18 10.22
C ALA A 66 13.38 5.19 9.23
N LEU A 67 12.80 5.02 8.08
CA LEU A 67 13.34 4.07 7.11
C LEU A 67 14.68 4.53 6.57
N PRO A 68 15.54 3.59 6.19
CA PRO A 68 16.80 3.96 5.56
C PRO A 68 16.59 4.79 4.30
N VAL A 69 17.49 5.70 4.07
CA VAL A 69 17.38 6.66 2.96
C VAL A 69 17.22 5.95 1.62
N GLU A 70 18.00 4.90 1.39
CA GLU A 70 17.94 4.19 0.12
C GLU A 70 16.59 3.52 -0.10
N LEU A 71 16.03 2.96 0.97
CA LEU A 71 14.74 2.31 0.89
C LEU A 71 13.64 3.35 0.66
N LYS A 72 13.73 4.48 1.35
CA LYS A 72 12.78 5.57 1.13
C LYS A 72 12.79 6.04 -0.32
N ALA A 73 13.96 6.20 -0.88
CA ALA A 73 14.08 6.67 -2.27
C ALA A 73 13.44 5.69 -3.24
N ARG A 74 13.65 4.40 -3.03
CA ARG A 74 13.05 3.38 -3.88
C ARG A 74 11.53 3.36 -3.75
N LEU A 75 11.04 3.48 -2.54
CA LEU A 75 9.60 3.47 -2.31
C LEU A 75 8.92 4.72 -2.88
N ILE A 76 9.57 5.86 -2.80
CA ILE A 76 9.06 7.09 -3.38
C ILE A 76 9.01 6.96 -4.91
N SER A 77 10.05 6.42 -5.51
CA SER A 77 10.07 6.19 -6.96
C SER A 77 8.96 5.25 -7.38
N LEU A 78 8.76 4.20 -6.60
CA LEU A 78 7.69 3.25 -6.86
C LEU A 78 6.33 3.92 -6.71
N ALA A 79 6.16 4.76 -5.69
CA ALA A 79 4.90 5.47 -5.48
C ALA A 79 4.56 6.37 -6.66
N LEU A 80 5.55 7.03 -7.21
CA LEU A 80 5.35 7.88 -8.38
C LEU A 80 4.91 7.05 -9.60
N TRP A 81 5.54 5.91 -9.78
CA TRP A 81 5.17 5.01 -10.88
C TRP A 81 3.76 4.48 -10.70
N VAL A 82 3.42 4.06 -9.48
CA VAL A 82 2.09 3.51 -9.20
C VAL A 82 1.02 4.56 -9.47
N GLN A 83 1.27 5.78 -9.08
CA GLN A 83 0.29 6.85 -9.27
C GLN A 83 0.05 7.11 -10.75
N ARG A 84 1.11 7.17 -11.53
CA ARG A 84 0.97 7.37 -12.98
C ARG A 84 0.30 6.18 -13.65
N TYR A 85 0.72 4.99 -13.28
CA TYR A 85 0.19 3.77 -13.87
C TYR A 85 -1.30 3.61 -13.53
N SER A 86 -1.70 4.00 -12.33
CA SER A 86 -3.09 3.94 -11.93
C SER A 86 -3.97 4.78 -12.84
N PHE A 87 -3.50 5.95 -13.25
CA PHE A 87 -4.22 6.77 -14.21
C PHE A 87 -4.32 6.09 -15.58
N ASP A 88 -3.27 5.42 -16.02
CA ASP A 88 -3.31 4.68 -17.28
C ASP A 88 -4.39 3.60 -17.26
N VAL A 89 -4.50 2.89 -16.15
CA VAL A 89 -5.55 1.88 -16.01
C VAL A 89 -6.93 2.53 -15.99
N MET A 90 -7.07 3.64 -15.29
CA MET A 90 -8.34 4.35 -15.23
C MET A 90 -8.82 4.83 -16.59
N HIS A 91 -7.90 5.15 -17.48
CA HIS A 91 -8.21 5.59 -18.83
C HIS A 91 -8.35 4.43 -19.83
N GLY A 92 -8.24 3.21 -19.35
CA GLY A 92 -8.39 2.04 -20.21
C GLY A 92 -7.17 1.69 -21.04
N ASN A 93 -6.03 2.27 -20.71
CA ASN A 93 -4.81 2.11 -21.51
C ASN A 93 -3.86 1.05 -20.97
N ALA A 94 -4.20 0.43 -19.85
CA ALA A 94 -3.29 -0.54 -19.22
C ALA A 94 -4.08 -1.50 -18.35
N SER A 95 -3.49 -2.66 -18.10
CA SER A 95 -4.08 -3.68 -17.22
C SER A 95 -3.81 -3.35 -15.75
N PRO A 96 -4.71 -3.68 -14.83
CA PRO A 96 -4.44 -3.49 -13.40
C PRO A 96 -3.46 -4.51 -12.82
N ASP A 97 -3.08 -5.52 -13.56
CA ASP A 97 -2.24 -6.62 -13.04
C ASP A 97 -0.94 -6.15 -12.40
N PRO A 98 -0.19 -5.23 -13.00
CA PRO A 98 1.04 -4.76 -12.34
C PRO A 98 0.79 -4.05 -11.02
N LEU A 99 -0.34 -3.36 -10.87
CA LEU A 99 -0.67 -2.71 -9.60
C LEU A 99 -0.95 -3.75 -8.53
N ILE A 100 -1.65 -4.81 -8.89
CA ILE A 100 -1.94 -5.90 -7.97
C ILE A 100 -0.64 -6.57 -7.53
N ALA A 101 0.26 -6.83 -8.48
CA ALA A 101 1.53 -7.48 -8.18
C ALA A 101 2.39 -6.64 -7.25
N VAL A 102 2.48 -5.35 -7.50
CA VAL A 102 3.28 -4.45 -6.66
C VAL A 102 2.69 -4.41 -5.25
N ASN A 103 1.39 -4.28 -5.14
CA ASN A 103 0.75 -4.22 -3.83
C ASN A 103 0.94 -5.53 -3.04
N LYS A 104 0.86 -6.67 -3.72
CA LYS A 104 1.10 -7.96 -3.07
C LYS A 104 2.53 -8.05 -2.55
N ASN A 105 3.48 -7.58 -3.34
CA ASN A 105 4.89 -7.60 -2.93
C ASN A 105 5.12 -6.73 -1.70
N ILE A 106 4.49 -5.56 -1.66
CA ILE A 106 4.61 -4.68 -0.50
C ILE A 106 3.96 -5.34 0.72
N LEU A 107 2.80 -5.94 0.55
CA LEU A 107 2.10 -6.60 1.64
C LEU A 107 2.93 -7.76 2.19
N GLU A 108 3.55 -8.54 1.34
CA GLU A 108 4.43 -9.62 1.77
C GLU A 108 5.60 -9.08 2.57
N GLY A 109 6.16 -7.96 2.16
CA GLY A 109 7.23 -7.33 2.90
C GLY A 109 6.78 -6.86 4.28
N LEU A 110 5.59 -6.30 4.37
CA LEU A 110 5.05 -5.88 5.66
C LEU A 110 4.77 -7.08 6.56
N ASN A 111 4.26 -8.15 6.02
CA ASN A 111 4.02 -9.38 6.79
C ASN A 111 5.32 -9.97 7.30
N ALA A 112 6.33 -10.02 6.48
CA ALA A 112 7.63 -10.55 6.85
C ALA A 112 8.27 -9.73 7.97
N ARG A 113 8.17 -8.42 7.86
CA ARG A 113 8.74 -7.55 8.90
C ARG A 113 7.97 -7.65 10.19
N GLN A 114 6.69 -7.92 10.11
CA GLN A 114 5.87 -8.08 11.27
C GLN A 114 6.17 -9.34 12.03
N GLY A 115 6.23 -10.42 11.32
CA GLY A 115 6.57 -11.65 11.86
C GLY A 115 7.96 -11.75 12.08
N GLY A 116 8.56 -10.83 11.56
CA GLY A 116 9.78 -11.02 11.46
C GLY A 116 10.72 -10.93 12.33
N GLY A 117 10.40 -10.48 13.13
CA GLY A 117 11.44 -10.68 13.87
C GLY A 117 12.02 -11.94 13.56
N SER A 118 11.32 -12.85 13.24
CA SER A 118 11.87 -14.13 13.14
C SER A 118 12.70 -14.27 11.98
N GLY A 119 13.22 -13.78 11.79
CA GLY A 119 14.06 -13.99 10.93
C GLY A 119 14.09 -14.83 9.90
N SER A 120 13.79 -14.83 9.68
CA SER A 120 14.09 -15.25 8.91
C SER A 120 14.57 -15.19 7.90
N VAL A 121 14.77 -14.92 7.70
CA VAL A 121 15.12 -14.85 6.89
C VAL A 121 16.02 -15.01 6.32
N PRO A 122 16.40 -15.22 6.34
CA PRO A 122 17.25 -15.20 5.75
C PRO A 122 17.60 -15.71 4.80
N ALA A 123 17.35 -16.01 4.82
CA ALA A 123 17.64 -16.45 4.13
C ALA A 123 17.71 -16.33 2.99
N ARG A 124 17.62 -16.02 2.66
CA ARG A 124 17.71 -15.89 1.69
C ARG A 124 18.50 -15.50 1.21
N GLN A 125 18.87 -15.51 1.47
CA GLN A 125 19.46 -15.22 1.08
C GLN A 125 19.82 -15.32 0.54
#